data_3f77c9acc3e84d55d7416bfc7b0e4840
#
_entry.id   3f77c9acc3e84d55d7416bfc7b0e4840
#
_cell.length_a   1.000
_cell.length_b   1.000
_cell.length_c   1.000
_cell.angle_alpha   90.00
_cell.angle_beta   90.00
_cell.angle_gamma   90.00
#
_symmetry.space_group_name_H-M   'P 1'
#
loop_
_entity.id
_entity.type
_entity.pdbx_description
1 polymer ?
#
loop_
_entity_poly.entity_id
_entity_poly.type
_entity_poly.pdbx_seq_one_letter_code
_entity_poly.pdbx_strand_id
1 'polypeptide(L)'
;PGETEADFQMLLDFLSVAQLEKVGCFKYSDVDGADAHQLSEHVPEELKEERYHRFMQHQQAISLAKLNAKIGTNLTMIVDEVNRKFVIGRSKYDAPEIDGLIYIKNMGQYDQIQVGDILEVEIIASKDYDLYAKPVLQA
;
A
#
# COMPACT_ATOMS: atom_id res chain seq x y z
N PRO A 1 24.03 8.20 8.31
CA PRO A 1 25.26 9.00 8.09
C PRO A 1 25.98 8.55 6.80
N GLY A 2 26.63 9.50 6.08
CA GLY A 2 27.39 9.21 4.88
C GLY A 2 26.60 8.95 3.60
N GLU A 3 25.25 8.92 3.64
CA GLU A 3 24.44 8.73 2.44
C GLU A 3 24.61 9.89 1.46
N THR A 4 25.06 9.59 0.27
CA THR A 4 25.21 10.57 -0.84
C THR A 4 23.94 10.65 -1.69
N GLU A 5 23.87 11.63 -2.58
CA GLU A 5 22.79 11.70 -3.58
C GLU A 5 22.84 10.51 -4.56
N ALA A 6 24.03 10.00 -4.86
CA ALA A 6 24.18 8.82 -5.72
C ALA A 6 23.61 7.55 -5.03
N ASP A 7 23.83 7.39 -3.74
CA ASP A 7 23.26 6.27 -2.95
C ASP A 7 21.74 6.35 -2.91
N PHE A 8 21.20 7.56 -2.68
CA PHE A 8 19.77 7.77 -2.69
C PHE A 8 19.14 7.50 -4.07
N GLN A 9 19.77 7.95 -5.16
CA GLN A 9 19.31 7.66 -6.52
C GLN A 9 19.30 6.17 -6.81
N MET A 10 20.34 5.44 -6.38
CA MET A 10 20.40 3.98 -6.52
C MET A 10 19.23 3.29 -5.81
N LEU A 11 18.80 3.81 -4.66
CA LEU A 11 17.61 3.31 -3.95
C LEU A 11 16.32 3.53 -4.76
N LEU A 12 16.13 4.70 -5.36
CA LEU A 12 14.99 4.97 -6.24
C LEU A 12 14.99 4.08 -7.49
N ASP A 13 16.15 3.89 -8.10
CA ASP A 13 16.32 3.01 -9.26
C ASP A 13 15.99 1.55 -8.88
N PHE A 14 16.40 1.10 -7.70
CA PHE A 14 16.03 -0.21 -7.18
C PHE A 14 14.52 -0.36 -7.05
N LEU A 15 13.80 0.61 -6.48
CA LEU A 15 12.35 0.57 -6.39
C LEU A 15 11.69 0.46 -7.76
N SER A 16 12.21 1.19 -8.76
CA SER A 16 11.72 1.16 -10.14
C SER A 16 11.88 -0.21 -10.80
N VAL A 17 12.95 -0.94 -10.46
CA VAL A 17 13.20 -2.30 -10.99
C VAL A 17 12.42 -3.35 -10.20
N ALA A 18 12.44 -3.26 -8.87
CA ALA A 18 11.83 -4.25 -7.98
C ALA A 18 10.29 -4.24 -8.05
N GLN A 19 9.68 -3.07 -8.39
CA GLN A 19 8.23 -2.93 -8.54
C GLN A 19 7.44 -3.47 -7.34
N LEU A 20 7.92 -3.19 -6.13
CA LEU A 20 7.25 -3.59 -4.90
C LEU A 20 5.97 -2.77 -4.70
N GLU A 21 4.87 -3.45 -4.36
CA GLU A 21 3.56 -2.79 -4.25
C GLU A 21 3.48 -1.85 -3.05
N LYS A 22 4.15 -2.20 -1.95
CA LYS A 22 4.07 -1.49 -0.67
C LYS A 22 5.46 -1.40 -0.07
N VAL A 23 5.97 -0.18 0.01
CA VAL A 23 7.24 0.14 0.66
C VAL A 23 7.07 1.45 1.40
N GLY A 24 7.49 1.46 2.65
CA GLY A 24 7.63 2.68 3.45
C GLY A 24 9.09 2.93 3.81
N CYS A 25 9.40 4.14 4.23
CA CYS A 25 10.71 4.47 4.77
C CYS A 25 10.56 5.33 6.03
N PHE A 26 11.60 5.33 6.82
CA PHE A 26 11.74 6.20 7.98
C PHE A 26 13.00 7.04 7.81
N LYS A 27 12.93 8.30 8.23
CA LYS A 27 14.12 9.14 8.31
C LYS A 27 15.04 8.61 9.42
N TYR A 28 16.34 8.66 9.18
CA TYR A 28 17.31 8.33 10.22
C TYR A 28 17.11 9.24 11.44
N SER A 29 17.00 8.63 12.60
CA SER A 29 16.94 9.30 13.89
C SER A 29 18.25 9.09 14.62
N ASP A 30 18.90 10.18 14.98
CA ASP A 30 20.15 10.12 15.75
C ASP A 30 19.81 9.79 17.21
N VAL A 31 20.31 8.63 17.67
CA VAL A 31 20.03 8.12 19.02
C VAL A 31 21.33 7.92 19.77
N ASP A 32 21.46 8.56 20.92
CA ASP A 32 22.61 8.40 21.81
C ASP A 32 22.81 6.93 22.22
N GLY A 33 24.04 6.46 22.14
CA GLY A 33 24.40 5.06 22.42
C GLY A 33 24.25 4.09 21.25
N ALA A 34 23.70 4.50 20.11
CA ALA A 34 23.72 3.71 18.88
C ALA A 34 25.06 3.86 18.14
N ASP A 35 25.56 2.80 17.52
CA ASP A 35 26.83 2.83 16.77
C ASP A 35 26.82 3.91 15.68
N ALA A 36 25.71 4.08 15.00
CA ALA A 36 25.54 5.09 13.95
C ALA A 36 25.67 6.53 14.45
N HIS A 37 25.41 6.79 15.73
CA HIS A 37 25.61 8.10 16.36
C HIS A 37 27.06 8.56 16.33
N GLN A 38 28.00 7.61 16.39
CA GLN A 38 29.45 7.88 16.40
C GLN A 38 30.04 8.13 15.00
N LEU A 39 29.26 7.86 13.95
CA LEU A 39 29.70 8.09 12.59
C LEU A 39 29.72 9.58 12.26
N SER A 40 30.67 9.99 11.42
CA SER A 40 30.70 11.34 10.84
C SER A 40 29.72 11.46 9.67
N GLU A 41 29.63 12.65 9.11
CA GLU A 41 28.85 12.94 7.89
C GLU A 41 27.34 12.69 8.06
N HIS A 42 26.77 13.10 9.17
CA HIS A 42 25.33 13.07 9.36
C HIS A 42 24.63 13.92 8.30
N VAL A 43 23.60 13.32 7.68
CA VAL A 43 22.78 14.02 6.69
C VAL A 43 21.94 15.11 7.37
N PRO A 44 21.94 16.36 6.89
CA PRO A 44 21.13 17.44 7.44
C PRO A 44 19.62 17.09 7.46
N GLU A 45 18.89 17.59 8.46
CA GLU A 45 17.46 17.26 8.63
C GLU A 45 16.62 17.65 7.40
N GLU A 46 16.88 18.84 6.82
CA GLU A 46 16.18 19.29 5.61
C GLU A 46 16.39 18.34 4.43
N LEU A 47 17.59 17.78 4.28
CA LEU A 47 17.90 16.83 3.20
C LEU A 47 17.26 15.46 3.47
N LYS A 48 17.19 15.03 4.75
CA LYS A 48 16.44 13.81 5.11
C LYS A 48 14.96 13.96 4.78
N GLU A 49 14.37 15.12 5.07
CA GLU A 49 12.97 15.42 4.75
C GLU A 49 12.72 15.43 3.25
N GLU A 50 13.58 16.08 2.49
CA GLU A 50 13.50 16.16 1.03
C GLU A 50 13.58 14.76 0.40
N ARG A 51 14.56 13.94 0.81
CA ARG A 51 14.71 12.55 0.34
C ARG A 51 13.53 11.67 0.75
N TYR A 52 13.01 11.82 1.96
CA TYR A 52 11.81 11.13 2.41
C TYR A 52 10.62 11.41 1.48
N HIS A 53 10.38 12.67 1.15
CA HIS A 53 9.29 13.04 0.25
C HIS A 53 9.49 12.48 -1.16
N ARG A 54 10.68 12.56 -1.72
CA ARG A 54 11.01 11.98 -3.03
C ARG A 54 10.81 10.47 -3.05
N PHE A 55 11.26 9.78 -2.01
CA PHE A 55 11.07 8.33 -1.86
C PHE A 55 9.58 7.98 -1.85
N MET A 56 8.81 8.65 -0.99
CA MET A 56 7.36 8.36 -0.87
C MET A 56 6.59 8.69 -2.13
N GLN A 57 6.90 9.77 -2.83
CA GLN A 57 6.29 10.10 -4.12
C GLN A 57 6.62 9.04 -5.19
N HIS A 58 7.87 8.61 -5.25
CA HIS A 58 8.31 7.58 -6.20
C HIS A 58 7.59 6.26 -5.96
N GLN A 59 7.54 5.82 -4.71
CA GLN A 59 6.84 4.59 -4.32
C GLN A 59 5.33 4.68 -4.53
N GLN A 60 4.72 5.83 -4.26
CA GLN A 60 3.29 6.04 -4.49
C GLN A 60 2.91 5.85 -5.96
N ALA A 61 3.74 6.32 -6.89
CA ALA A 61 3.52 6.14 -8.32
C ALA A 61 3.56 4.65 -8.72
N ILE A 62 4.49 3.87 -8.16
CA ILE A 62 4.58 2.41 -8.37
C ILE A 62 3.34 1.72 -7.81
N SER A 63 2.95 2.03 -6.57
CA SER A 63 1.78 1.46 -5.91
C SER A 63 0.51 1.72 -6.70
N LEU A 64 0.31 2.96 -7.16
CA LEU A 64 -0.87 3.34 -7.95
C LEU A 64 -0.93 2.59 -9.30
N ALA A 65 0.21 2.47 -10.00
CA ALA A 65 0.27 1.72 -11.24
C ALA A 65 -0.10 0.24 -11.03
N LYS A 66 0.39 -0.37 -9.94
CA LYS A 66 0.06 -1.74 -9.56
C LYS A 66 -1.41 -1.93 -9.20
N LEU A 67 -2.01 -1.00 -8.45
CA LEU A 67 -3.45 -1.02 -8.14
C LEU A 67 -4.29 -0.89 -9.40
N ASN A 68 -3.96 0.05 -10.29
CA ASN A 68 -4.66 0.23 -11.54
C ASN A 68 -4.59 -1.00 -12.45
N ALA A 69 -3.47 -1.73 -12.44
CA ALA A 69 -3.32 -2.96 -13.20
C ALA A 69 -4.24 -4.10 -12.70
N LYS A 70 -4.78 -4.01 -11.50
CA LYS A 70 -5.76 -4.98 -10.97
C LYS A 70 -7.17 -4.75 -11.50
N ILE A 71 -7.48 -3.59 -12.06
CA ILE A 71 -8.81 -3.27 -12.60
C ILE A 71 -9.14 -4.25 -13.76
N GLY A 72 -10.33 -4.86 -13.70
CA GLY A 72 -10.77 -5.89 -14.63
C GLY A 72 -10.30 -7.32 -14.28
N THR A 73 -9.52 -7.49 -13.20
CA THR A 73 -9.13 -8.84 -12.73
C THR A 73 -10.04 -9.32 -11.60
N ASN A 74 -10.07 -10.64 -11.41
CA ASN A 74 -10.76 -11.24 -10.27
C ASN A 74 -9.79 -11.48 -9.12
N LEU A 75 -10.26 -11.20 -7.90
CA LEU A 75 -9.54 -11.47 -6.66
C LEU A 75 -10.46 -12.19 -5.68
N THR A 76 -9.86 -13.03 -4.86
CA THR A 76 -10.52 -13.59 -3.68
C THR A 76 -10.36 -12.60 -2.52
N MET A 77 -11.46 -12.23 -1.86
CA MET A 77 -11.44 -11.41 -0.65
C MET A 77 -12.08 -12.13 0.53
N ILE A 78 -11.58 -11.84 1.73
CA ILE A 78 -12.26 -12.17 2.99
C ILE A 78 -13.00 -10.93 3.48
N VAL A 79 -14.22 -11.11 3.95
CA VAL A 79 -15.06 -10.03 4.46
C VAL A 79 -14.68 -9.73 5.91
N ASP A 80 -14.28 -8.51 6.18
CA ASP A 80 -13.91 -8.03 7.52
C ASP A 80 -15.04 -7.21 8.17
N GLU A 81 -15.85 -6.49 7.36
CA GLU A 81 -16.96 -5.66 7.83
C GLU A 81 -18.12 -5.67 6.83
N VAL A 82 -19.32 -5.64 7.35
CA VAL A 82 -20.55 -5.43 6.56
C VAL A 82 -21.34 -4.29 7.19
N ASN A 83 -21.64 -3.26 6.41
CA ASN A 83 -22.50 -2.17 6.81
C ASN A 83 -23.48 -1.79 5.68
N ARG A 84 -24.37 -0.81 5.92
CA ARG A 84 -25.41 -0.44 4.96
C ARG A 84 -24.88 0.11 3.64
N LYS A 85 -23.64 0.61 3.61
CA LYS A 85 -23.05 1.24 2.42
C LYS A 85 -22.08 0.32 1.69
N PHE A 86 -21.35 -0.49 2.44
CA PHE A 86 -20.27 -1.29 1.92
C PHE A 86 -20.20 -2.67 2.59
N VAL A 87 -19.79 -3.66 1.80
CA VAL A 87 -19.09 -4.84 2.30
C VAL A 87 -17.59 -4.54 2.14
N ILE A 88 -16.84 -4.65 3.20
CA ILE A 88 -15.42 -4.27 3.26
C ILE A 88 -14.61 -5.51 3.59
N GLY A 89 -13.50 -5.69 2.92
CA GLY A 89 -12.62 -6.82 3.18
C GLY A 89 -11.25 -6.58 2.58
N ARG A 90 -10.45 -7.62 2.54
CA ARG A 90 -9.07 -7.61 2.08
C ARG A 90 -8.76 -8.82 1.23
N SER A 91 -7.76 -8.68 0.36
CA SER A 91 -7.24 -9.81 -0.41
C SER A 91 -6.14 -10.54 0.35
N LYS A 92 -5.68 -11.66 -0.22
CA LYS A 92 -4.53 -12.42 0.32
C LYS A 92 -3.21 -11.63 0.34
N TYR A 93 -3.16 -10.47 -0.30
CA TYR A 93 -1.98 -9.60 -0.38
C TYR A 93 -1.98 -8.51 0.67
N ASP A 94 -3.06 -8.40 1.47
CA ASP A 94 -3.29 -7.27 2.35
C ASP A 94 -3.36 -7.73 3.81
N ALA A 95 -2.59 -7.07 4.68
CA ALA A 95 -2.62 -7.30 6.11
C ALA A 95 -3.81 -6.58 6.75
N PRO A 96 -4.45 -7.18 7.80
CA PRO A 96 -5.54 -6.53 8.52
C PRO A 96 -5.10 -5.18 9.09
N GLU A 97 -5.95 -4.15 8.96
CA GLU A 97 -5.80 -2.82 9.56
C GLU A 97 -4.57 -2.00 9.13
N ILE A 98 -3.72 -2.55 8.25
CA ILE A 98 -2.46 -1.92 7.83
C ILE A 98 -2.48 -1.54 6.35
N ASP A 99 -3.02 -2.43 5.53
CA ASP A 99 -2.99 -2.31 4.08
C ASP A 99 -4.33 -1.81 3.52
N GLY A 100 -4.36 -1.58 2.19
CA GLY A 100 -5.56 -1.17 1.49
C GLY A 100 -6.72 -2.17 1.59
N LEU A 101 -7.91 -1.67 1.44
CA LEU A 101 -9.14 -2.42 1.57
C LEU A 101 -9.81 -2.64 0.21
N ILE A 102 -10.68 -3.65 0.14
CA ILE A 102 -11.57 -3.86 -0.99
C ILE A 102 -12.98 -3.49 -0.55
N TYR A 103 -13.58 -2.54 -1.27
CA TYR A 103 -14.93 -2.06 -1.03
C TYR A 103 -15.90 -2.58 -2.08
N ILE A 104 -16.95 -3.28 -1.66
CA ILE A 104 -18.11 -3.59 -2.48
C ILE A 104 -19.24 -2.67 -2.06
N LYS A 105 -19.78 -1.88 -3.00
CA LYS A 105 -20.91 -1.01 -2.70
C LYS A 105 -22.15 -1.83 -2.36
N ASN A 106 -22.60 -1.72 -1.12
CA ASN A 106 -23.81 -2.40 -0.63
C ASN A 106 -24.98 -1.42 -0.63
N MET A 107 -26.04 -1.75 -1.34
CA MET A 107 -27.30 -0.98 -1.36
C MET A 107 -28.47 -1.88 -0.92
N GLY A 108 -28.22 -2.80 0.02
CA GLY A 108 -29.19 -3.82 0.44
C GLY A 108 -29.28 -5.02 -0.53
N GLN A 109 -28.31 -5.16 -1.43
CA GLN A 109 -28.28 -6.25 -2.41
C GLN A 109 -27.57 -7.50 -1.88
N TYR A 110 -26.79 -7.35 -0.82
CA TYR A 110 -25.89 -8.38 -0.31
C TYR A 110 -26.11 -8.67 1.19
N ASP A 111 -27.39 -8.67 1.60
CA ASP A 111 -27.77 -8.89 3.02
C ASP A 111 -27.40 -10.29 3.53
N GLN A 112 -27.16 -11.25 2.63
CA GLN A 112 -26.70 -12.60 2.98
C GLN A 112 -25.21 -12.69 3.30
N ILE A 113 -24.40 -11.68 2.90
CA ILE A 113 -22.96 -11.68 3.13
C ILE A 113 -22.67 -11.37 4.60
N GLN A 114 -21.79 -12.15 5.19
CA GLN A 114 -21.41 -12.04 6.59
C GLN A 114 -19.89 -11.85 6.74
N VAL A 115 -19.50 -11.30 7.89
CA VAL A 115 -18.09 -11.21 8.27
C VAL A 115 -17.48 -12.62 8.33
N GLY A 116 -16.33 -12.78 7.71
CA GLY A 116 -15.62 -14.05 7.58
C GLY A 116 -15.91 -14.80 6.27
N ASP A 117 -16.90 -14.36 5.47
CA ASP A 117 -17.13 -14.95 4.16
C ASP A 117 -15.96 -14.73 3.22
N ILE A 118 -15.74 -15.69 2.34
CA ILE A 118 -14.74 -15.62 1.27
C ILE A 118 -15.48 -15.46 -0.05
N LEU A 119 -15.20 -14.36 -0.74
CA LEU A 119 -15.90 -13.98 -1.98
C LEU A 119 -14.91 -13.87 -3.15
N GLU A 120 -15.33 -14.31 -4.32
CA GLU A 120 -14.69 -13.93 -5.57
C GLU A 120 -15.27 -12.59 -6.04
N VAL A 121 -14.40 -11.64 -6.33
CA VAL A 121 -14.78 -10.29 -6.72
C VAL A 121 -14.01 -9.82 -7.94
N GLU A 122 -14.67 -9.08 -8.83
CA GLU A 122 -14.05 -8.39 -9.95
C GLU A 122 -13.70 -6.96 -9.52
N ILE A 123 -12.45 -6.55 -9.68
CA ILE A 123 -12.00 -5.20 -9.39
C ILE A 123 -12.47 -4.25 -10.49
N ILE A 124 -13.20 -3.21 -10.12
CA ILE A 124 -13.80 -2.26 -11.07
C ILE A 124 -13.18 -0.87 -11.03
N ALA A 125 -12.52 -0.52 -9.92
CA ALA A 125 -11.82 0.76 -9.76
C ALA A 125 -10.76 0.66 -8.66
N SER A 126 -9.85 1.63 -8.64
CA SER A 126 -8.92 1.87 -7.54
C SER A 126 -8.95 3.34 -7.15
N LYS A 127 -8.68 3.63 -5.90
CA LYS A 127 -8.53 5.00 -5.40
C LYS A 127 -7.58 4.99 -4.21
N ASP A 128 -6.58 5.88 -4.24
CA ASP A 128 -5.54 5.98 -3.21
C ASP A 128 -4.82 4.64 -3.02
N TYR A 129 -5.11 3.92 -1.97
CA TYR A 129 -4.55 2.59 -1.67
C TYR A 129 -5.60 1.48 -1.69
N ASP A 130 -6.86 1.82 -2.00
CA ASP A 130 -8.01 0.93 -1.93
C ASP A 130 -8.49 0.47 -3.30
N LEU A 131 -9.17 -0.66 -3.31
CA LEU A 131 -9.83 -1.23 -4.48
C LEU A 131 -11.35 -1.18 -4.30
N TYR A 132 -12.05 -1.00 -5.41
CA TYR A 132 -13.50 -1.11 -5.49
C TYR A 132 -13.84 -2.29 -6.36
N ALA A 133 -14.80 -3.09 -5.91
CA ALA A 133 -15.13 -4.35 -6.55
C ALA A 133 -16.64 -4.60 -6.63
N LYS A 134 -17.00 -5.58 -7.41
CA LYS A 134 -18.34 -6.20 -7.41
C LYS A 134 -18.19 -7.73 -7.24
N PRO A 135 -19.12 -8.40 -6.54
CA PRO A 135 -19.09 -9.86 -6.44
C PRO A 135 -19.21 -10.51 -7.83
N VAL A 136 -18.43 -11.56 -8.04
CA VAL A 136 -18.65 -12.47 -9.17
C VAL A 136 -19.77 -13.41 -8.76
N LEU A 137 -20.99 -13.15 -9.26
CA LEU A 137 -22.13 -14.04 -9.01
C LEU A 137 -21.84 -15.37 -9.70
N GLN A 138 -21.78 -16.46 -8.94
CA GLN A 138 -21.83 -17.80 -9.52
C GLN A 138 -23.23 -17.97 -10.13
N ALA A 139 -23.26 -18.23 -11.42
CA ALA A 139 -24.48 -18.54 -12.16
C ALA A 139 -25.07 -19.87 -11.68
#